data_bd7aa9e50f9c681563ea45176280d9e1
#
_entry.id   bd7aa9e50f9c681563ea45176280d9e1
#
_cell.length_a   1.000
_cell.length_b   1.000
_cell.length_c   1.000
_cell.angle_alpha   90.00
_cell.angle_beta   90.00
_cell.angle_gamma   90.00
#
_symmetry.space_group_name_H-M   'P 1'
#
loop_
_entity.id
_entity.type
_entity.pdbx_description
1 polymer ?
#
loop_
_entity_poly.entity_id
_entity_poly.type
_entity_poly.pdbx_seq_one_letter_code
_entity_poly.pdbx_strand_id
1 'polypeptide(L)'
;MSEEKKLFKVTIDNITVEVEPGTTILMAARKIGGDVVPPTMCFYSKLKNTGGYCRTCLVRVAAGSAADPRPMPKLVASCRTAVMDGMIVENITNPAVLEARKGVVEFLLLNHPLDCPVCDQAGECDLQDLSYEHGAEATRYEFKRRTFERIDLGPYIQLHMTRCILCYRCVHTANQVSGQREHGVLDRGDHAQIATYIQESLDSPFIGNIIDVCPVGALTDRTFRFKNRVWFTKPVDAHRDCPHCKGNVRLWMRGDDVLRVTARKDQWGEAEEWICNECRFEKKKVSDWVIEGPTRLDRHSVINAGHYTNVVKPNETFTAIMDGRKPKLLMDIHSVSEVNLVDLNELPGPATGNTFNGNPAAVGSNPTDVKEGKGRNVAGTDSTNPDTH
;
A
#
# COMPACT_ATOMS: atom_id res chain seq x y z
N MET A 1 1.77 -44.47 -10.04
CA MET A 1 0.40 -43.94 -10.03
C MET A 1 0.45 -42.60 -9.30
N SER A 2 0.33 -41.47 -10.01
CA SER A 2 0.23 -40.16 -9.39
C SER A 2 -1.13 -40.09 -8.71
N GLU A 3 -1.16 -39.99 -7.39
CA GLU A 3 -2.37 -39.69 -6.64
C GLU A 3 -2.87 -38.34 -7.18
N GLU A 4 -4.03 -38.34 -7.83
CA GLU A 4 -4.74 -37.11 -8.18
C GLU A 4 -5.03 -36.36 -6.88
N LYS A 5 -4.33 -35.24 -6.65
CA LYS A 5 -4.59 -34.38 -5.51
C LYS A 5 -6.03 -33.92 -5.57
N LYS A 6 -6.85 -34.33 -4.63
CA LYS A 6 -8.25 -33.90 -4.51
C LYS A 6 -8.26 -32.39 -4.27
N LEU A 7 -8.73 -31.61 -5.24
CA LEU A 7 -8.93 -30.16 -5.10
C LEU A 7 -10.29 -29.88 -4.45
N PHE A 8 -10.35 -28.85 -3.62
CA PHE A 8 -11.58 -28.33 -3.03
C PHE A 8 -12.13 -27.20 -3.88
N LYS A 9 -13.42 -27.21 -4.12
CA LYS A 9 -14.16 -26.12 -4.77
C LYS A 9 -14.68 -25.16 -3.74
N VAL A 10 -14.36 -23.88 -3.88
CA VAL A 10 -14.91 -22.81 -3.05
C VAL A 10 -15.45 -21.70 -3.92
N THR A 11 -16.62 -21.18 -3.56
CA THR A 11 -17.24 -20.03 -4.23
C THR A 11 -17.11 -18.81 -3.34
N ILE A 12 -16.50 -17.76 -3.85
CA ILE A 12 -16.31 -16.49 -3.15
C ILE A 12 -16.94 -15.38 -4.01
N ASP A 13 -17.92 -14.67 -3.45
CA ASP A 13 -18.69 -13.64 -4.16
C ASP A 13 -19.15 -14.11 -5.56
N ASN A 14 -19.72 -15.31 -5.63
CA ASN A 14 -20.21 -15.97 -6.84
C ASN A 14 -19.13 -16.44 -7.84
N ILE A 15 -17.84 -16.32 -7.52
CA ILE A 15 -16.75 -16.83 -8.36
C ILE A 15 -16.21 -18.11 -7.73
N THR A 16 -16.23 -19.21 -8.48
CA THR A 16 -15.75 -20.52 -8.02
C THR A 16 -14.27 -20.71 -8.40
N VAL A 17 -13.49 -21.18 -7.44
CA VAL A 17 -12.07 -21.50 -7.62
C VAL A 17 -11.77 -22.88 -7.01
N GLU A 18 -10.83 -23.59 -7.62
CA GLU A 18 -10.31 -24.87 -7.09
C GLU A 18 -8.96 -24.63 -6.41
N VAL A 19 -8.84 -25.15 -5.20
CA VAL A 19 -7.66 -24.97 -4.35
C VAL A 19 -7.28 -26.27 -3.64
N GLU A 20 -6.03 -26.38 -3.24
CA GLU A 20 -5.56 -27.52 -2.45
C GLU A 20 -6.16 -27.50 -1.02
N PRO A 21 -6.38 -28.68 -0.41
CA PRO A 21 -6.75 -28.78 1.00
C PRO A 21 -5.79 -28.03 1.91
N GLY A 22 -6.33 -27.33 2.91
CA GLY A 22 -5.54 -26.51 3.83
C GLY A 22 -5.31 -25.07 3.35
N THR A 23 -5.67 -24.73 2.11
CA THR A 23 -5.65 -23.33 1.63
C THR A 23 -6.64 -22.50 2.46
N THR A 24 -6.25 -21.28 2.86
CA THR A 24 -7.16 -20.38 3.56
C THR A 24 -8.09 -19.66 2.57
N ILE A 25 -9.25 -19.18 3.06
CA ILE A 25 -10.19 -18.40 2.25
C ILE A 25 -9.48 -17.21 1.59
N LEU A 26 -8.61 -16.50 2.32
CA LEU A 26 -7.83 -15.39 1.78
C LEU A 26 -6.95 -15.82 0.60
N MET A 27 -6.23 -16.93 0.72
CA MET A 27 -5.36 -17.41 -0.35
C MET A 27 -6.16 -17.90 -1.55
N ALA A 28 -7.34 -18.47 -1.33
CA ALA A 28 -8.27 -18.80 -2.40
C ALA A 28 -8.79 -17.53 -3.11
N ALA A 29 -9.15 -16.49 -2.36
CA ALA A 29 -9.54 -15.19 -2.93
C ALA A 29 -8.40 -14.53 -3.71
N ARG A 30 -7.16 -14.58 -3.22
CA ARG A 30 -5.97 -14.09 -3.94
C ARG A 30 -5.72 -14.82 -5.27
N LYS A 31 -6.13 -16.09 -5.36
CA LYS A 31 -6.06 -16.84 -6.62
C LYS A 31 -7.08 -16.36 -7.64
N ILE A 32 -8.21 -15.85 -7.20
CA ILE A 32 -9.21 -15.19 -8.05
C ILE A 32 -8.74 -13.79 -8.44
N GLY A 33 -8.27 -13.00 -7.48
CA GLY A 33 -7.82 -11.62 -7.69
C GLY A 33 -8.95 -10.59 -7.66
N GLY A 34 -8.61 -9.33 -7.92
CA GLY A 34 -9.57 -8.21 -7.97
C GLY A 34 -10.24 -7.90 -6.62
N ASP A 35 -11.43 -7.34 -6.69
CA ASP A 35 -12.18 -6.83 -5.53
C ASP A 35 -12.67 -7.94 -4.58
N VAL A 36 -12.63 -9.19 -5.03
CA VAL A 36 -13.01 -10.37 -4.23
C VAL A 36 -12.04 -10.62 -3.08
N VAL A 37 -10.82 -10.06 -3.15
CA VAL A 37 -9.78 -10.28 -2.16
C VAL A 37 -10.03 -9.43 -0.91
N PRO A 38 -10.29 -10.04 0.27
CA PRO A 38 -10.45 -9.28 1.49
C PRO A 38 -9.17 -8.53 1.87
N PRO A 39 -9.26 -7.27 2.33
CA PRO A 39 -8.08 -6.51 2.74
C PRO A 39 -7.40 -7.13 3.95
N THR A 40 -6.07 -7.01 4.02
CA THR A 40 -5.30 -7.58 5.13
C THR A 40 -4.17 -6.68 5.57
N MET A 41 -4.02 -6.48 6.89
CA MET A 41 -2.92 -5.69 7.46
C MET A 41 -1.96 -6.52 8.32
N CYS A 42 -2.37 -7.67 8.83
CA CYS A 42 -1.51 -8.50 9.69
C CYS A 42 -1.04 -9.80 9.02
N PHE A 43 -1.72 -10.26 7.98
CA PHE A 43 -1.30 -11.43 7.22
C PHE A 43 -0.13 -11.10 6.29
N TYR A 44 0.84 -12.01 6.21
CA TYR A 44 1.98 -11.93 5.31
C TYR A 44 2.36 -13.33 4.86
N SER A 45 2.23 -13.63 3.57
CA SER A 45 2.30 -15.03 3.07
C SER A 45 3.65 -15.67 3.27
N LYS A 46 4.72 -14.88 3.24
CA LYS A 46 6.12 -15.34 3.36
C LYS A 46 6.58 -15.55 4.81
N LEU A 47 5.72 -15.22 5.78
CA LEU A 47 5.99 -15.37 7.21
C LEU A 47 5.03 -16.39 7.82
N LYS A 48 5.57 -17.34 8.59
CA LYS A 48 4.77 -18.31 9.31
C LYS A 48 4.03 -17.67 10.48
N ASN A 49 2.84 -18.18 10.79
CA ASN A 49 2.02 -17.77 11.93
C ASN A 49 1.51 -16.31 11.92
N THR A 50 1.58 -15.61 10.78
CA THR A 50 0.95 -14.30 10.63
C THR A 50 -0.55 -14.43 10.40
N GLY A 51 -1.29 -13.34 10.62
CA GLY A 51 -2.74 -13.30 10.42
C GLY A 51 -3.57 -13.50 11.68
N GLY A 52 -4.85 -13.05 11.61
CA GLY A 52 -5.83 -13.17 12.70
C GLY A 52 -5.85 -12.02 13.70
N TYR A 53 -4.95 -11.04 13.61
CA TYR A 53 -4.84 -9.95 14.58
C TYR A 53 -5.69 -8.72 14.21
N CYS A 54 -5.56 -8.18 13.00
CA CYS A 54 -6.20 -6.92 12.60
C CYS A 54 -7.71 -7.04 12.32
N ARG A 55 -8.19 -8.20 11.93
CA ARG A 55 -9.60 -8.49 11.62
C ARG A 55 -10.17 -7.75 10.40
N THR A 56 -9.38 -7.07 9.60
CA THR A 56 -9.85 -6.40 8.37
C THR A 56 -10.35 -7.38 7.32
N CYS A 57 -9.88 -8.61 7.36
CA CYS A 57 -10.20 -9.69 6.44
C CYS A 57 -11.44 -10.53 6.82
N LEU A 58 -12.34 -9.99 7.65
CA LEU A 58 -13.59 -10.70 8.01
C LEU A 58 -14.44 -10.97 6.76
N VAL A 59 -15.02 -12.17 6.71
CA VAL A 59 -15.93 -12.62 5.66
C VAL A 59 -17.08 -13.41 6.27
N ARG A 60 -18.18 -13.56 5.55
CA ARG A 60 -19.32 -14.43 5.88
C ARG A 60 -19.15 -15.77 5.19
N VAL A 61 -19.26 -16.85 5.92
CA VAL A 61 -19.40 -18.20 5.34
C VAL A 61 -20.90 -18.51 5.31
N ALA A 62 -21.48 -18.45 4.12
CA ALA A 62 -22.90 -18.71 3.88
C ALA A 62 -23.22 -20.19 3.84
N ALA A 63 -22.27 -21.03 3.38
CA ALA A 63 -22.33 -22.48 3.50
C ALA A 63 -20.94 -23.02 3.89
N GLY A 64 -20.90 -23.86 4.92
CA GLY A 64 -19.64 -24.38 5.47
C GLY A 64 -18.95 -25.36 4.53
N SER A 65 -19.70 -26.31 3.97
CA SER A 65 -19.19 -27.29 3.00
C SER A 65 -20.35 -27.96 2.24
N ALA A 66 -20.02 -28.74 1.23
CA ALA A 66 -21.01 -29.58 0.53
C ALA A 66 -21.68 -30.61 1.45
N ALA A 67 -20.94 -31.12 2.44
CA ALA A 67 -21.45 -32.06 3.42
C ALA A 67 -22.24 -31.41 4.56
N ASP A 68 -21.91 -30.17 4.91
CA ASP A 68 -22.63 -29.39 5.94
C ASP A 68 -22.86 -27.96 5.41
N PRO A 69 -23.98 -27.71 4.74
CA PRO A 69 -24.30 -26.44 4.11
C PRO A 69 -24.74 -25.35 5.11
N ARG A 70 -24.70 -25.62 6.41
CA ARG A 70 -25.10 -24.61 7.40
C ARG A 70 -24.17 -23.41 7.38
N PRO A 71 -24.70 -22.18 7.48
CA PRO A 71 -23.89 -20.98 7.58
C PRO A 71 -23.15 -20.94 8.91
N MET A 72 -21.94 -20.39 8.90
CA MET A 72 -21.25 -20.09 10.15
C MET A 72 -21.97 -18.96 10.89
N PRO A 73 -22.18 -19.05 12.20
CA PRO A 73 -22.98 -18.09 12.95
C PRO A 73 -22.34 -16.71 13.06
N LYS A 74 -21.01 -16.64 12.92
CA LYS A 74 -20.22 -15.41 13.06
C LYS A 74 -19.35 -15.18 11.81
N LEU A 75 -18.97 -13.93 11.58
CA LEU A 75 -17.94 -13.60 10.60
C LEU A 75 -16.60 -14.22 11.01
N VAL A 76 -15.88 -14.73 10.03
CA VAL A 76 -14.59 -15.40 10.24
C VAL A 76 -13.44 -14.63 9.60
N ALA A 77 -12.25 -14.79 10.15
CA ALA A 77 -11.04 -14.19 9.56
C ALA A 77 -10.57 -15.06 8.39
N SER A 78 -10.73 -14.58 7.16
CA SER A 78 -10.38 -15.31 5.93
C SER A 78 -8.91 -15.76 5.88
N CYS A 79 -8.01 -15.00 6.51
CA CYS A 79 -6.58 -15.32 6.56
C CYS A 79 -6.23 -16.53 7.45
N ARG A 80 -7.16 -17.00 8.30
CA ARG A 80 -6.94 -18.12 9.24
C ARG A 80 -7.95 -19.27 9.06
N THR A 81 -9.01 -19.05 8.30
CA THR A 81 -10.02 -20.06 8.07
C THR A 81 -9.68 -20.85 6.82
N ALA A 82 -9.48 -22.16 6.98
CA ALA A 82 -9.22 -23.05 5.86
C ALA A 82 -10.51 -23.28 5.05
N VAL A 83 -10.33 -23.46 3.75
CA VAL A 83 -11.41 -23.79 2.82
C VAL A 83 -11.86 -25.24 3.02
N MET A 84 -13.14 -25.48 2.92
CA MET A 84 -13.75 -26.81 2.81
C MET A 84 -14.43 -26.97 1.45
N ASP A 85 -14.52 -28.20 0.98
CA ASP A 85 -15.13 -28.49 -0.33
C ASP A 85 -16.59 -28.10 -0.38
N GLY A 86 -16.97 -27.33 -1.40
CA GLY A 86 -18.33 -26.77 -1.54
C GLY A 86 -18.63 -25.58 -0.64
N MET A 87 -17.61 -24.97 0.00
CA MET A 87 -17.79 -23.77 0.83
C MET A 87 -18.27 -22.58 -0.01
N ILE A 88 -19.21 -21.81 0.54
CA ILE A 88 -19.67 -20.54 -0.06
C ILE A 88 -19.34 -19.39 0.88
N VAL A 89 -18.62 -18.40 0.35
CA VAL A 89 -18.12 -17.25 1.10
C VAL A 89 -18.63 -15.96 0.45
N GLU A 90 -19.06 -15.05 1.28
CA GLU A 90 -19.48 -13.71 0.89
C GLU A 90 -18.53 -12.67 1.51
N ASN A 91 -17.97 -11.82 0.67
CA ASN A 91 -17.10 -10.73 1.06
C ASN A 91 -17.75 -9.38 0.76
N ILE A 92 -17.56 -8.84 -0.45
CA ILE A 92 -18.13 -7.55 -0.84
C ILE A 92 -19.63 -7.61 -1.12
N THR A 93 -20.15 -8.77 -1.43
CA THR A 93 -21.58 -8.99 -1.68
C THR A 93 -22.44 -8.96 -0.41
N ASN A 94 -21.83 -9.03 0.77
CA ASN A 94 -22.56 -9.08 2.04
C ASN A 94 -22.45 -7.75 2.82
N PRO A 95 -23.56 -7.00 3.02
CA PRO A 95 -23.53 -5.73 3.73
C PRO A 95 -23.02 -5.84 5.18
N ALA A 96 -23.29 -6.96 5.87
CA ALA A 96 -22.81 -7.15 7.24
C ALA A 96 -21.28 -7.28 7.31
N VAL A 97 -20.63 -7.79 6.26
CA VAL A 97 -19.17 -7.85 6.16
C VAL A 97 -18.60 -6.44 5.99
N LEU A 98 -19.20 -5.62 5.14
CA LEU A 98 -18.77 -4.25 4.92
C LEU A 98 -18.93 -3.39 6.17
N GLU A 99 -20.07 -3.52 6.87
CA GLU A 99 -20.29 -2.81 8.13
C GLU A 99 -19.33 -3.27 9.23
N ALA A 100 -19.08 -4.57 9.36
CA ALA A 100 -18.08 -5.09 10.29
C ALA A 100 -16.66 -4.56 9.98
N ARG A 101 -16.31 -4.49 8.69
CA ARG A 101 -15.01 -3.94 8.25
C ARG A 101 -14.89 -2.47 8.60
N LYS A 102 -15.95 -1.67 8.37
CA LYS A 102 -16.03 -0.27 8.79
C LYS A 102 -15.76 -0.12 10.29
N GLY A 103 -16.44 -0.93 11.12
CA GLY A 103 -16.21 -0.94 12.56
C GLY A 103 -14.78 -1.35 12.95
N VAL A 104 -14.19 -2.31 12.25
CA VAL A 104 -12.78 -2.70 12.47
C VAL A 104 -11.81 -1.56 12.12
N VAL A 105 -12.02 -0.88 11.01
CA VAL A 105 -11.20 0.27 10.62
C VAL A 105 -11.33 1.40 11.65
N GLU A 106 -12.55 1.72 12.09
CA GLU A 106 -12.78 2.68 13.17
C GLU A 106 -12.02 2.30 14.44
N PHE A 107 -12.03 1.02 14.82
CA PHE A 107 -11.29 0.53 15.97
C PHE A 107 -9.77 0.67 15.81
N LEU A 108 -9.21 0.40 14.63
CA LEU A 108 -7.79 0.59 14.35
C LEU A 108 -7.38 2.07 14.40
N LEU A 109 -8.27 2.98 13.99
CA LEU A 109 -8.04 4.42 14.00
C LEU A 109 -8.22 5.07 15.37
N LEU A 110 -8.83 4.36 16.33
CA LEU A 110 -9.21 4.89 17.63
C LEU A 110 -8.06 5.60 18.36
N ASN A 111 -6.92 4.93 18.47
CA ASN A 111 -5.70 5.46 19.07
C ASN A 111 -4.66 5.94 18.04
N HIS A 112 -4.95 5.77 16.75
CA HIS A 112 -4.00 6.15 15.70
C HIS A 112 -3.88 7.68 15.64
N PRO A 113 -2.67 8.26 15.67
CA PRO A 113 -2.49 9.70 15.69
C PRO A 113 -2.80 10.33 14.34
N LEU A 114 -3.16 11.62 14.32
CA LEU A 114 -3.37 12.40 13.11
C LEU A 114 -2.04 12.89 12.51
N ASP A 115 -1.08 12.01 12.40
CA ASP A 115 0.30 12.29 12.02
C ASP A 115 0.57 12.18 10.51
N CYS A 116 -0.42 11.89 9.68
CA CYS A 116 -0.19 11.71 8.23
C CYS A 116 0.64 12.83 7.59
N PRO A 117 0.45 14.13 7.92
CA PRO A 117 1.27 15.21 7.37
C PRO A 117 2.76 15.12 7.72
N VAL A 118 3.13 14.46 8.81
CA VAL A 118 4.52 14.30 9.29
C VAL A 118 4.98 12.84 9.31
N CYS A 119 4.16 11.91 8.82
CA CYS A 119 4.46 10.48 8.76
C CYS A 119 5.11 10.13 7.43
N ASP A 120 6.28 9.47 7.46
CA ASP A 120 6.99 9.07 6.23
C ASP A 120 6.28 7.97 5.43
N GLN A 121 5.31 7.28 6.04
CA GLN A 121 4.48 6.27 5.37
C GLN A 121 3.31 6.89 4.58
N ALA A 122 3.04 8.18 4.71
CA ALA A 122 1.94 8.82 3.99
C ALA A 122 2.09 8.66 2.48
N GLY A 123 0.99 8.28 1.80
CA GLY A 123 0.94 8.00 0.36
C GLY A 123 1.32 6.57 -0.03
N GLU A 124 1.72 5.72 0.93
CA GLU A 124 1.96 4.28 0.76
C GLU A 124 1.51 3.47 1.99
N CYS A 125 0.54 3.95 2.73
CA CYS A 125 0.10 3.40 4.01
C CYS A 125 -1.18 2.57 3.84
N ASP A 126 -1.09 1.25 4.10
CA ASP A 126 -2.23 0.33 3.99
C ASP A 126 -3.43 0.77 4.86
N LEU A 127 -3.17 1.37 6.04
CA LEU A 127 -4.25 1.87 6.91
C LEU A 127 -4.91 3.12 6.34
N GLN A 128 -4.15 3.98 5.70
CA GLN A 128 -4.68 5.19 5.06
C GLN A 128 -5.61 4.79 3.91
N ASP A 129 -5.16 3.91 3.02
CA ASP A 129 -5.96 3.43 1.89
C ASP A 129 -7.22 2.71 2.38
N LEU A 130 -7.08 1.81 3.36
CA LEU A 130 -8.20 1.12 3.97
C LEU A 130 -9.21 2.06 4.65
N SER A 131 -8.74 3.17 5.21
CA SER A 131 -9.62 4.17 5.82
C SER A 131 -10.43 4.96 4.79
N TYR A 132 -9.89 5.18 3.60
CA TYR A 132 -10.63 5.78 2.50
C TYR A 132 -11.65 4.82 1.89
N GLU A 133 -11.31 3.54 1.76
CA GLU A 133 -12.19 2.54 1.14
C GLU A 133 -13.34 2.11 2.07
N HIS A 134 -13.06 1.96 3.36
CA HIS A 134 -13.97 1.33 4.31
C HIS A 134 -14.19 2.10 5.61
N GLY A 135 -13.54 3.24 5.79
CA GLY A 135 -13.62 4.04 7.01
C GLY A 135 -14.95 4.76 7.17
N ALA A 136 -15.16 5.30 8.37
CA ALA A 136 -16.23 6.25 8.65
C ALA A 136 -15.75 7.68 8.39
N GLU A 137 -16.65 8.58 8.03
CA GLU A 137 -16.34 10.01 7.80
C GLU A 137 -15.86 10.71 9.08
N ALA A 138 -16.40 10.30 10.24
CA ALA A 138 -16.07 10.86 11.54
C ALA A 138 -15.97 9.77 12.60
N THR A 139 -15.19 10.04 13.64
CA THR A 139 -15.14 9.17 14.83
C THR A 139 -16.34 9.42 15.74
N ARG A 140 -16.86 8.35 16.35
CA ARG A 140 -17.90 8.39 17.40
C ARG A 140 -17.34 8.58 18.80
N TYR A 141 -16.02 8.59 18.94
CA TYR A 141 -15.34 8.52 20.24
C TYR A 141 -14.63 9.83 20.57
N GLU A 142 -14.87 10.29 21.77
CA GLU A 142 -14.23 11.47 22.34
C GLU A 142 -13.40 11.06 23.56
N PHE A 143 -12.13 10.77 23.35
CA PHE A 143 -11.20 10.49 24.45
C PHE A 143 -9.77 10.85 24.03
N LYS A 144 -8.90 10.96 25.02
CA LYS A 144 -7.49 11.21 24.79
C LYS A 144 -6.80 9.97 24.23
N ARG A 145 -6.23 10.09 23.02
CA ARG A 145 -5.47 9.00 22.41
C ARG A 145 -4.24 8.65 23.24
N ARG A 146 -3.90 7.35 23.23
CA ARG A 146 -2.68 6.88 23.89
C ARG A 146 -1.45 7.45 23.20
N THR A 147 -0.45 7.76 24.00
CA THR A 147 0.89 8.14 23.54
C THR A 147 1.91 7.23 24.18
N PHE A 148 2.93 6.89 23.43
CA PHE A 148 4.04 6.10 23.94
C PHE A 148 5.33 6.91 23.85
N GLU A 149 6.24 6.66 24.76
CA GLU A 149 7.57 7.20 24.70
C GLU A 149 8.34 6.68 23.49
N ARG A 150 9.36 7.41 23.11
CA ARG A 150 10.20 7.05 21.97
C ARG A 150 11.08 5.87 22.35
N ILE A 151 11.03 4.81 21.55
CA ILE A 151 11.88 3.63 21.67
C ILE A 151 12.96 3.72 20.58
N ASP A 152 14.23 3.59 20.97
CA ASP A 152 15.35 3.53 20.03
C ASP A 152 15.63 2.07 19.64
N LEU A 153 15.59 1.79 18.35
CA LEU A 153 15.89 0.48 17.77
C LEU A 153 17.24 0.45 17.02
N GLY A 154 18.08 1.47 17.25
CA GLY A 154 19.38 1.58 16.59
C GLY A 154 19.45 2.67 15.51
N PRO A 155 20.53 2.70 14.71
CA PRO A 155 20.83 3.83 13.84
C PRO A 155 19.92 3.95 12.61
N TYR A 156 19.31 2.85 12.17
CA TYR A 156 18.62 2.78 10.88
C TYR A 156 17.10 2.81 11.00
N ILE A 157 16.55 2.35 12.11
CA ILE A 157 15.11 2.12 12.26
C ILE A 157 14.53 3.13 13.24
N GLN A 158 13.48 3.80 12.83
CA GLN A 158 12.68 4.67 13.70
C GLN A 158 11.39 3.97 14.06
N LEU A 159 11.15 3.77 15.35
CA LEU A 159 9.88 3.29 15.87
C LEU A 159 9.05 4.47 16.41
N HIS A 160 7.83 4.58 15.92
CA HIS A 160 6.76 5.41 16.45
C HIS A 160 5.64 4.51 16.97
N MET A 161 5.73 4.08 18.22
CA MET A 161 4.80 3.10 18.78
C MET A 161 3.35 3.59 18.79
N THR A 162 3.12 4.89 18.93
CA THR A 162 1.77 5.49 18.87
C THR A 162 1.05 5.19 17.54
N ARG A 163 1.78 4.97 16.44
CA ARG A 163 1.24 4.63 15.12
C ARG A 163 1.02 3.14 14.92
N CYS A 164 1.51 2.32 15.85
CA CYS A 164 1.46 0.87 15.71
C CYS A 164 0.03 0.33 15.87
N ILE A 165 -0.35 -0.61 15.01
CA ILE A 165 -1.65 -1.30 15.06
C ILE A 165 -1.54 -2.72 15.64
N LEU A 166 -0.41 -3.07 16.22
CA LEU A 166 -0.16 -4.38 16.84
C LEU A 166 -0.44 -5.57 15.88
N CYS A 167 0.01 -5.46 14.64
CA CYS A 167 -0.15 -6.51 13.63
C CYS A 167 0.86 -7.65 13.75
N TYR A 168 1.92 -7.47 14.51
CA TYR A 168 3.02 -8.41 14.78
C TYR A 168 3.85 -8.85 13.54
N ARG A 169 3.66 -8.28 12.37
CA ARG A 169 4.49 -8.60 11.18
C ARG A 169 5.99 -8.41 11.49
N CYS A 170 6.37 -7.30 12.13
CA CYS A 170 7.76 -7.00 12.48
C CYS A 170 8.36 -8.03 13.46
N VAL A 171 7.61 -8.47 14.46
CA VAL A 171 8.03 -9.51 15.41
C VAL A 171 8.31 -10.83 14.69
N HIS A 172 7.41 -11.23 13.80
CA HIS A 172 7.60 -12.44 12.99
C HIS A 172 8.79 -12.31 12.03
N THR A 173 9.00 -11.13 11.43
CA THR A 173 10.15 -10.87 10.54
C THR A 173 11.45 -10.87 11.32
N ALA A 174 11.52 -10.19 12.45
CA ALA A 174 12.70 -10.16 13.31
C ALA A 174 13.11 -11.58 13.72
N ASN A 175 12.16 -12.41 14.12
CA ASN A 175 12.42 -13.77 14.54
C ASN A 175 12.79 -14.72 13.37
N GLN A 176 12.03 -14.66 12.25
CA GLN A 176 12.15 -15.66 11.16
C GLN A 176 13.18 -15.28 10.10
N VAL A 177 13.40 -13.99 9.87
CA VAL A 177 14.29 -13.47 8.83
C VAL A 177 15.61 -12.98 9.43
N SER A 178 15.54 -12.22 10.52
CA SER A 178 16.71 -11.59 11.13
C SER A 178 17.33 -12.41 12.25
N GLY A 179 16.63 -13.43 12.75
CA GLY A 179 17.10 -14.27 13.87
C GLY A 179 17.10 -13.54 15.23
N GLN A 180 16.53 -12.34 15.30
CA GLN A 180 16.49 -11.51 16.51
C GLN A 180 15.17 -11.69 17.26
N ARG A 181 15.23 -12.37 18.39
CA ARG A 181 14.07 -12.66 19.24
C ARG A 181 13.81 -11.57 20.28
N GLU A 182 14.72 -10.64 20.43
CA GLU A 182 14.66 -9.52 21.37
C GLU A 182 13.56 -8.54 21.00
N HIS A 183 13.23 -8.44 19.70
CA HIS A 183 12.12 -7.63 19.20
C HIS A 183 10.80 -8.37 19.39
N GLY A 184 9.99 -7.88 20.29
CA GLY A 184 8.77 -8.56 20.71
C GLY A 184 7.70 -7.62 21.22
N VAL A 185 6.78 -8.19 21.99
CA VAL A 185 5.67 -7.47 22.62
C VAL A 185 5.91 -7.39 24.10
N LEU A 186 5.93 -6.18 24.64
CA LEU A 186 5.91 -5.93 26.07
C LEU A 186 4.48 -5.62 26.48
N ASP A 187 4.15 -5.97 27.72
CA ASP A 187 2.83 -5.77 28.32
C ASP A 187 1.68 -6.50 27.57
N ARG A 188 0.47 -6.18 27.92
CA ARG A 188 -0.74 -6.80 27.35
C ARG A 188 -1.93 -5.85 27.37
N GLY A 189 -2.97 -6.22 26.60
CA GLY A 189 -4.19 -5.43 26.50
C GLY A 189 -3.92 -4.06 25.87
N ASP A 190 -4.41 -3.03 26.48
CA ASP A 190 -4.26 -1.65 26.01
C ASP A 190 -2.87 -1.05 26.26
N HIS A 191 -2.08 -1.66 27.13
CA HIS A 191 -0.68 -1.27 27.37
C HIS A 191 0.31 -1.99 26.46
N ALA A 192 -0.14 -2.96 25.64
CA ALA A 192 0.75 -3.71 24.76
C ALA A 192 1.54 -2.79 23.82
N GLN A 193 2.84 -3.02 23.73
CA GLN A 193 3.73 -2.25 22.87
C GLN A 193 4.79 -3.13 22.23
N ILE A 194 5.20 -2.76 21.04
CA ILE A 194 6.33 -3.39 20.37
C ILE A 194 7.61 -2.72 20.88
N ALA A 195 8.55 -3.51 21.35
CA ALA A 195 9.83 -3.03 21.86
C ALA A 195 10.87 -4.14 21.86
N THR A 196 12.07 -3.84 22.32
CA THR A 196 13.11 -4.83 22.63
C THR A 196 13.12 -5.11 24.13
N TYR A 197 13.24 -6.37 24.53
CA TYR A 197 13.17 -6.78 25.94
C TYR A 197 14.29 -6.21 26.80
N ILE A 198 15.47 -6.03 26.22
CA ILE A 198 16.68 -5.59 26.91
C ILE A 198 17.14 -4.19 26.49
N GLN A 199 16.31 -3.44 25.79
CA GLN A 199 16.60 -2.10 25.28
C GLN A 199 17.89 -2.01 24.43
N GLU A 200 18.33 -3.13 23.88
CA GLU A 200 19.45 -3.16 22.95
C GLU A 200 19.00 -2.78 21.53
N SER A 201 19.94 -2.24 20.79
CA SER A 201 19.73 -1.95 19.37
C SER A 201 19.61 -3.25 18.57
N LEU A 202 18.79 -3.22 17.53
CA LEU A 202 18.66 -4.32 16.60
C LEU A 202 19.78 -4.22 15.54
N ASP A 203 20.73 -5.14 15.55
CA ASP A 203 21.96 -5.08 14.75
C ASP A 203 22.08 -6.16 13.67
N SER A 204 21.11 -7.08 13.56
CA SER A 204 21.12 -8.09 12.49
C SER A 204 21.20 -7.45 11.11
N PRO A 205 22.01 -8.00 10.19
CA PRO A 205 22.18 -7.47 8.83
C PRO A 205 20.90 -7.49 7.97
N PHE A 206 19.82 -8.15 8.42
CA PHE A 206 18.54 -8.22 7.75
C PHE A 206 17.40 -7.54 8.50
N ILE A 207 17.69 -6.89 9.63
CA ILE A 207 16.64 -6.29 10.46
C ILE A 207 15.86 -5.16 9.75
N GLY A 208 16.48 -4.45 8.81
CA GLY A 208 15.82 -3.41 8.04
C GLY A 208 14.54 -3.86 7.32
N ASN A 209 14.35 -5.17 7.10
CA ASN A 209 13.14 -5.70 6.49
C ASN A 209 11.87 -5.53 7.34
N ILE A 210 11.99 -5.24 8.64
CA ILE A 210 10.82 -4.90 9.48
C ILE A 210 10.13 -3.60 9.03
N ILE A 211 10.85 -2.73 8.32
CA ILE A 211 10.29 -1.50 7.73
C ILE A 211 9.34 -1.86 6.59
N ASP A 212 9.76 -2.73 5.65
CA ASP A 212 8.96 -3.09 4.47
C ASP A 212 7.69 -3.88 4.81
N VAL A 213 7.72 -4.65 5.89
CA VAL A 213 6.55 -5.42 6.32
C VAL A 213 5.58 -4.64 7.18
N CYS A 214 5.98 -3.47 7.67
CA CYS A 214 5.12 -2.64 8.50
C CYS A 214 4.03 -1.98 7.64
N PRO A 215 2.73 -2.25 7.90
CA PRO A 215 1.65 -1.72 7.06
C PRO A 215 1.34 -0.25 7.35
N VAL A 216 1.97 0.34 8.35
CA VAL A 216 1.74 1.70 8.81
C VAL A 216 3.07 2.41 9.10
N GLY A 217 3.05 3.71 9.36
CA GLY A 217 4.24 4.50 9.67
C GLY A 217 4.79 4.33 11.09
N ALA A 218 4.61 3.15 11.70
CA ALA A 218 5.19 2.83 12.99
C ALA A 218 6.69 2.53 12.90
N LEU A 219 7.11 1.78 11.88
CA LEU A 219 8.51 1.49 11.59
C LEU A 219 8.87 2.16 10.27
N THR A 220 9.84 3.06 10.30
CA THR A 220 10.28 3.84 9.14
C THR A 220 11.78 3.89 9.03
N ASP A 221 12.28 4.17 7.82
CA ASP A 221 13.70 4.36 7.54
C ASP A 221 14.19 5.69 8.14
N ARG A 222 15.03 5.61 9.17
CA ARG A 222 15.60 6.79 9.83
C ARG A 222 16.48 7.62 8.89
N THR A 223 17.08 6.99 7.88
CA THR A 223 17.94 7.67 6.91
C THR A 223 17.17 8.45 5.86
N PHE A 224 15.89 8.10 5.65
CA PHE A 224 14.98 8.79 4.73
C PHE A 224 14.11 9.85 5.44
N ARG A 225 13.97 9.74 6.74
CA ARG A 225 13.05 10.58 7.52
C ARG A 225 13.21 12.06 7.21
N PHE A 226 12.09 12.71 6.87
CA PHE A 226 11.97 14.14 6.54
C PHE A 226 12.78 14.62 5.33
N LYS A 227 13.36 13.71 4.54
CA LYS A 227 14.10 14.12 3.32
C LYS A 227 13.16 14.44 2.18
N ASN A 228 12.10 13.64 2.01
CA ASN A 228 11.14 13.84 0.94
C ASN A 228 9.82 13.12 1.23
N ARG A 229 8.81 13.40 0.41
CA ARG A 229 7.57 12.64 0.36
C ARG A 229 7.61 11.64 -0.78
N VAL A 230 6.97 10.48 -0.59
CA VAL A 230 7.00 9.38 -1.56
C VAL A 230 6.50 9.81 -2.94
N TRP A 231 5.47 10.64 -3.02
CA TRP A 231 4.89 11.13 -4.29
C TRP A 231 5.78 12.13 -5.04
N PHE A 232 6.83 12.65 -4.43
CA PHE A 232 7.85 13.45 -5.10
C PHE A 232 9.09 12.65 -5.48
N THR A 233 9.06 11.32 -5.28
CA THR A 233 10.13 10.41 -5.66
C THR A 233 9.67 9.52 -6.81
N LYS A 234 10.62 9.08 -7.63
CA LYS A 234 10.37 8.13 -8.69
C LYS A 234 10.86 6.75 -8.25
N PRO A 235 9.99 5.73 -8.21
CA PRO A 235 10.42 4.36 -7.97
C PRO A 235 11.10 3.80 -9.23
N VAL A 236 12.25 3.17 -9.04
CA VAL A 236 13.03 2.54 -10.12
C VAL A 236 13.53 1.20 -9.63
N ASP A 237 13.26 0.14 -10.38
CA ASP A 237 13.76 -1.18 -10.06
C ASP A 237 15.24 -1.30 -10.48
N ALA A 238 16.04 -1.87 -9.60
CA ALA A 238 17.48 -2.00 -9.79
C ALA A 238 17.98 -3.28 -9.11
N HIS A 239 19.16 -3.72 -9.53
CA HIS A 239 19.87 -4.81 -8.87
C HIS A 239 21.36 -4.53 -8.75
N ARG A 240 22.00 -5.29 -7.88
CA ARG A 240 23.46 -5.35 -7.75
C ARG A 240 23.90 -6.75 -7.37
N ASP A 241 25.10 -7.09 -7.69
CA ASP A 241 25.73 -8.27 -7.12
C ASP A 241 26.08 -7.99 -5.65
N CYS A 242 25.39 -8.68 -4.75
CA CYS A 242 25.54 -8.50 -3.32
C CYS A 242 25.91 -9.82 -2.65
N PRO A 243 26.96 -9.87 -1.83
CA PRO A 243 27.39 -11.10 -1.17
C PRO A 243 26.42 -11.57 -0.07
N HIS A 244 25.50 -10.72 0.38
CA HIS A 244 24.62 -10.99 1.52
C HIS A 244 23.17 -11.28 1.13
N CYS A 245 22.69 -10.69 0.04
CA CYS A 245 21.33 -10.89 -0.46
C CYS A 245 21.35 -10.94 -1.99
N LYS A 246 20.20 -11.17 -2.64
CA LYS A 246 20.14 -11.18 -4.12
C LYS A 246 20.33 -9.81 -4.76
N GLY A 247 20.28 -8.76 -3.96
CA GLY A 247 20.51 -7.40 -4.42
C GLY A 247 19.38 -6.79 -5.24
N ASN A 248 18.23 -7.45 -5.39
CA ASN A 248 17.07 -6.93 -6.11
C ASN A 248 16.30 -5.93 -5.24
N VAL A 249 16.21 -4.70 -5.68
CA VAL A 249 15.65 -3.59 -4.88
C VAL A 249 14.80 -2.65 -5.71
N ARG A 250 14.06 -1.80 -5.03
CA ARG A 250 13.43 -0.61 -5.58
C ARG A 250 14.09 0.63 -5.00
N LEU A 251 14.67 1.44 -5.90
CA LEU A 251 15.25 2.73 -5.56
C LEU A 251 14.16 3.81 -5.62
N TRP A 252 14.15 4.69 -4.64
CA TRP A 252 13.28 5.86 -4.62
C TRP A 252 14.14 7.09 -4.87
N MET A 253 14.02 7.63 -6.08
CA MET A 253 14.94 8.64 -6.61
C MET A 253 14.26 10.01 -6.73
N ARG A 254 15.07 11.06 -6.56
CA ARG A 254 14.72 12.42 -6.93
C ARG A 254 15.85 12.99 -7.80
N GLY A 255 15.60 13.12 -9.09
CA GLY A 255 16.69 13.34 -10.04
C GLY A 255 17.67 12.16 -10.02
N ASP A 256 18.94 12.45 -9.80
CA ASP A 256 20.01 11.46 -9.73
C ASP A 256 20.31 11.00 -8.28
N ASP A 257 19.56 11.51 -7.29
CA ASP A 257 19.76 11.14 -5.89
C ASP A 257 18.92 9.94 -5.50
N VAL A 258 19.55 8.91 -4.95
CA VAL A 258 18.88 7.78 -4.31
C VAL A 258 18.54 8.14 -2.86
N LEU A 259 17.30 8.44 -2.59
CA LEU A 259 16.85 8.87 -1.26
C LEU A 259 16.55 7.69 -0.33
N ARG A 260 15.94 6.64 -0.86
CA ARG A 260 15.53 5.44 -0.11
C ARG A 260 15.67 4.20 -0.98
N VAL A 261 16.00 3.07 -0.35
CA VAL A 261 16.05 1.75 -0.97
C VAL A 261 15.11 0.83 -0.22
N THR A 262 14.22 0.15 -0.93
CA THR A 262 13.26 -0.80 -0.36
C THR A 262 13.30 -2.14 -1.10
N ALA A 263 12.76 -3.18 -0.51
CA ALA A 263 12.48 -4.40 -1.24
C ALA A 263 11.45 -4.11 -2.37
N ARG A 264 11.54 -4.88 -3.46
CA ARG A 264 10.47 -4.90 -4.46
C ARG A 264 9.24 -5.54 -3.83
N LYS A 265 8.08 -5.05 -4.17
CA LYS A 265 6.81 -5.57 -3.66
C LYS A 265 6.06 -6.27 -4.79
N ASP A 266 5.48 -7.41 -4.48
CA ASP A 266 4.56 -8.13 -5.35
C ASP A 266 3.19 -7.42 -5.44
N GLN A 267 2.28 -7.99 -6.23
CA GLN A 267 0.92 -7.46 -6.40
C GLN A 267 0.09 -7.37 -5.11
N TRP A 268 0.53 -8.02 -4.03
CA TRP A 268 -0.12 -8.00 -2.72
C TRP A 268 0.55 -7.06 -1.72
N GLY A 269 1.52 -6.26 -2.18
CA GLY A 269 2.30 -5.37 -1.34
C GLY A 269 3.32 -6.08 -0.45
N GLU A 270 3.57 -7.37 -0.68
CA GLU A 270 4.53 -8.15 0.09
C GLU A 270 5.91 -8.12 -0.59
N ALA A 271 6.98 -8.02 0.21
CA ALA A 271 8.34 -8.02 -0.32
C ALA A 271 8.63 -9.28 -1.13
N GLU A 272 9.10 -9.15 -2.35
CA GLU A 272 9.48 -10.29 -3.19
C GLU A 272 10.64 -11.05 -2.59
N GLU A 273 11.64 -10.31 -2.09
CA GLU A 273 12.85 -10.84 -1.48
C GLU A 273 13.29 -10.00 -0.28
N TRP A 274 14.02 -10.64 0.64
CA TRP A 274 14.60 -9.95 1.78
C TRP A 274 15.93 -9.30 1.37
N ILE A 275 16.11 -8.03 1.70
CA ILE A 275 17.32 -7.27 1.39
C ILE A 275 18.15 -6.99 2.65
N CYS A 276 19.48 -6.98 2.50
CA CYS A 276 20.37 -6.71 3.62
C CYS A 276 20.44 -5.20 3.95
N ASN A 277 20.87 -4.89 5.16
CA ASN A 277 21.02 -3.51 5.63
C ASN A 277 22.02 -2.70 4.80
N GLU A 278 23.11 -3.34 4.32
CA GLU A 278 24.08 -2.68 3.43
C GLU A 278 23.39 -2.15 2.17
N CYS A 279 22.62 -2.99 1.47
CA CYS A 279 21.88 -2.57 0.29
C CYS A 279 20.87 -1.48 0.62
N ARG A 280 20.19 -1.59 1.76
CA ARG A 280 19.12 -0.66 2.14
C ARG A 280 19.62 0.71 2.56
N PHE A 281 20.64 0.76 3.41
CA PHE A 281 21.02 1.99 4.11
C PHE A 281 22.31 2.62 3.62
N GLU A 282 23.24 1.82 3.12
CA GLU A 282 24.59 2.27 2.79
C GLU A 282 24.77 2.58 1.29
N LYS A 283 24.15 1.78 0.42
CA LYS A 283 24.27 1.96 -1.04
C LYS A 283 23.25 2.99 -1.54
N LYS A 284 23.67 4.27 -1.51
CA LYS A 284 22.82 5.42 -1.86
C LYS A 284 23.28 6.16 -3.13
N LYS A 285 24.28 5.64 -3.84
CA LYS A 285 24.72 6.21 -5.11
C LYS A 285 24.14 5.41 -6.26
N VAL A 286 23.78 6.09 -7.35
CA VAL A 286 23.30 5.43 -8.57
C VAL A 286 24.33 4.45 -9.12
N SER A 287 25.62 4.79 -9.00
CA SER A 287 26.73 3.93 -9.43
C SER A 287 26.84 2.59 -8.70
N ASP A 288 26.17 2.45 -7.54
CA ASP A 288 26.15 1.19 -6.80
C ASP A 288 25.19 0.16 -7.40
N TRP A 289 24.39 0.55 -8.40
CA TRP A 289 23.27 -0.21 -8.91
C TRP A 289 23.26 -0.34 -10.43
N VAL A 290 22.81 -1.47 -10.91
CA VAL A 290 22.39 -1.66 -12.30
C VAL A 290 20.88 -1.39 -12.36
N ILE A 291 20.49 -0.34 -13.07
CA ILE A 291 19.11 0.08 -13.17
C ILE A 291 18.41 -0.73 -14.26
N GLU A 292 17.22 -1.22 -13.94
CA GLU A 292 16.36 -1.97 -14.85
C GLU A 292 15.43 -0.99 -15.58
N GLY A 293 15.62 -0.88 -16.90
CA GLY A 293 14.86 0.02 -17.74
C GLY A 293 15.42 1.45 -17.84
N PRO A 294 14.79 2.32 -18.62
CA PRO A 294 15.27 3.67 -18.86
C PRO A 294 15.14 4.53 -17.59
N THR A 295 16.26 5.00 -17.09
CA THR A 295 16.35 5.92 -15.93
C THR A 295 15.79 7.30 -16.22
N ARG A 296 15.92 7.74 -17.45
CA ARG A 296 15.25 8.90 -18.00
C ARG A 296 14.36 8.44 -19.11
N LEU A 297 13.11 8.78 -19.05
CA LEU A 297 12.24 8.81 -20.21
C LEU A 297 12.71 10.01 -21.06
N ASP A 298 13.92 9.89 -21.63
CA ASP A 298 14.26 10.74 -22.76
C ASP A 298 13.38 10.27 -23.93
N ARG A 299 12.57 11.19 -24.38
CA ARG A 299 11.59 11.00 -25.41
C ARG A 299 12.19 10.34 -26.67
N HIS A 300 13.35 10.81 -27.09
CA HIS A 300 14.03 10.28 -28.28
C HIS A 300 14.59 8.88 -28.06
N SER A 301 15.15 8.60 -26.87
CA SER A 301 15.68 7.26 -26.58
C SER A 301 14.58 6.21 -26.49
N VAL A 302 13.43 6.57 -25.93
CA VAL A 302 12.27 5.66 -25.82
C VAL A 302 11.68 5.37 -27.18
N ILE A 303 11.54 6.36 -28.04
CA ILE A 303 11.07 6.20 -29.43
C ILE A 303 12.08 5.39 -30.25
N ASN A 304 13.34 5.72 -30.17
CA ASN A 304 14.41 5.03 -30.91
C ASN A 304 14.64 3.60 -30.44
N ALA A 305 14.42 3.32 -29.16
CA ALA A 305 14.47 1.95 -28.64
C ALA A 305 13.24 1.12 -28.99
N GLY A 306 12.24 1.69 -29.67
CA GLY A 306 11.07 0.98 -30.13
C GLY A 306 10.10 0.56 -29.02
N HIS A 307 10.19 1.15 -27.84
CA HIS A 307 9.30 0.82 -26.72
C HIS A 307 7.82 1.07 -27.04
N TYR A 308 7.52 1.93 -28.00
CA TYR A 308 6.17 2.24 -28.45
C TYR A 308 5.80 1.61 -29.79
N THR A 309 6.64 0.79 -30.41
CA THR A 309 6.35 0.17 -31.70
C THR A 309 5.12 -0.73 -31.68
N ASN A 310 4.77 -1.28 -30.53
CA ASN A 310 3.56 -2.06 -30.35
C ASN A 310 2.31 -1.22 -30.07
N VAL A 311 2.48 0.04 -29.69
CA VAL A 311 1.39 0.97 -29.37
C VAL A 311 1.14 1.92 -30.51
N VAL A 312 2.21 2.50 -31.07
CA VAL A 312 2.19 3.38 -32.23
C VAL A 312 3.34 3.03 -33.14
N LYS A 313 3.05 2.61 -34.35
CA LYS A 313 4.09 2.42 -35.37
C LYS A 313 4.56 3.79 -35.86
N PRO A 314 5.85 3.91 -36.32
CA PRO A 314 6.40 5.18 -36.77
C PRO A 314 5.55 5.89 -37.85
N ASN A 315 4.77 5.14 -38.61
CA ASN A 315 3.88 5.64 -39.68
C ASN A 315 2.42 5.73 -39.25
N GLU A 316 2.08 5.32 -38.05
CA GLU A 316 0.75 5.55 -37.47
C GLU A 316 0.70 6.98 -36.97
N THR A 317 0.13 7.80 -37.78
CA THR A 317 -0.12 9.18 -37.45
C THR A 317 -1.21 9.26 -36.38
N PHE A 318 -1.29 10.38 -35.78
CA PHE A 318 -2.32 10.78 -34.87
C PHE A 318 -3.76 10.48 -35.35
N THR A 319 -4.01 10.59 -36.64
CA THR A 319 -5.30 10.26 -37.26
C THR A 319 -5.78 8.85 -36.91
N ALA A 320 -4.86 7.88 -36.88
CA ALA A 320 -5.20 6.51 -36.50
C ALA A 320 -5.65 6.35 -35.05
N ILE A 321 -5.29 7.29 -34.19
CA ILE A 321 -5.67 7.31 -32.77
C ILE A 321 -7.05 7.95 -32.61
N MET A 322 -7.32 8.97 -33.41
CA MET A 322 -8.62 9.64 -33.41
C MET A 322 -9.74 8.76 -33.99
N ASP A 323 -9.41 7.76 -34.77
CA ASP A 323 -10.36 6.79 -35.32
C ASP A 323 -10.98 5.84 -34.28
N GLY A 324 -11.24 6.33 -33.09
CA GLY A 324 -11.97 5.61 -32.03
C GLY A 324 -11.12 4.76 -31.09
N ARG A 325 -9.82 4.92 -31.07
CA ARG A 325 -8.95 4.29 -30.07
C ARG A 325 -9.18 4.90 -28.70
N LYS A 326 -9.05 4.08 -27.69
CA LYS A 326 -9.34 4.47 -26.32
C LYS A 326 -8.37 5.54 -25.78
N PRO A 327 -8.81 6.42 -24.88
CA PRO A 327 -7.99 7.46 -24.27
C PRO A 327 -6.68 6.96 -23.65
N LYS A 328 -6.61 5.70 -23.21
CA LYS A 328 -5.41 5.08 -22.70
C LYS A 328 -4.26 5.07 -23.71
N LEU A 329 -4.56 4.90 -25.00
CA LEU A 329 -3.55 4.97 -26.06
C LEU A 329 -2.99 6.38 -26.24
N LEU A 330 -3.82 7.40 -26.05
CA LEU A 330 -3.37 8.78 -26.06
C LEU A 330 -2.39 9.08 -24.93
N MET A 331 -2.60 8.51 -23.76
CA MET A 331 -1.65 8.68 -22.64
C MET A 331 -0.32 7.99 -22.95
N ASP A 332 -0.35 6.84 -23.57
CA ASP A 332 0.87 6.12 -23.98
C ASP A 332 1.65 6.89 -25.06
N ILE A 333 0.97 7.76 -25.82
CA ILE A 333 1.51 8.57 -26.89
C ILE A 333 1.99 9.96 -26.42
N HIS A 334 1.75 10.33 -25.20
CA HIS A 334 2.26 11.60 -24.67
C HIS A 334 3.76 11.79 -24.78
N SER A 335 4.49 10.74 -25.01
CA SER A 335 5.90 10.77 -25.34
C SER A 335 6.20 11.11 -26.81
N VAL A 336 5.21 11.10 -27.69
CA VAL A 336 5.37 11.41 -29.10
C VAL A 336 5.09 12.89 -29.33
N SER A 337 6.09 13.62 -29.86
CA SER A 337 6.04 15.09 -29.95
C SER A 337 4.88 15.63 -30.78
N GLU A 338 4.58 14.93 -31.82
CA GLU A 338 3.51 15.33 -32.76
C GLU A 338 2.12 15.25 -32.15
N VAL A 339 1.91 14.29 -31.26
CA VAL A 339 0.64 14.14 -30.56
C VAL A 339 0.41 15.28 -29.59
N ASN A 340 1.44 15.72 -28.90
CA ASN A 340 1.32 16.77 -27.91
C ASN A 340 1.05 18.16 -28.49
N LEU A 341 1.36 18.36 -29.75
CA LEU A 341 1.21 19.65 -30.39
C LEU A 341 -0.15 19.85 -31.08
N VAL A 342 -0.75 18.74 -31.53
CA VAL A 342 -1.95 18.83 -32.37
C VAL A 342 -3.21 18.62 -31.57
N ASP A 343 -3.14 17.88 -30.53
CA ASP A 343 -4.30 17.17 -30.06
C ASP A 343 -4.96 17.67 -28.84
N LEU A 344 -4.29 18.46 -28.07
CA LEU A 344 -4.90 19.12 -26.95
C LEU A 344 -6.02 20.09 -27.37
N ASN A 345 -5.98 20.54 -28.62
CA ASN A 345 -7.00 21.41 -29.17
C ASN A 345 -8.08 20.65 -29.97
N GLU A 346 -7.81 19.44 -30.39
CA GLU A 346 -8.68 18.65 -31.26
C GLU A 346 -9.33 17.45 -30.56
N LEU A 347 -8.89 17.15 -29.33
CA LEU A 347 -9.51 16.09 -28.54
C LEU A 347 -10.96 16.43 -28.25
N PRO A 348 -11.90 15.60 -28.68
CA PRO A 348 -13.30 15.83 -28.37
C PRO A 348 -13.53 15.74 -26.86
N GLY A 349 -14.23 16.66 -26.41
CA GLY A 349 -14.65 16.70 -25.03
C GLY A 349 -13.59 17.30 -24.20
N PRO A 350 -13.26 17.04 -23.27
CA PRO A 350 -12.82 17.87 -22.22
C PRO A 350 -11.39 18.19 -22.33
N ALA A 351 -11.01 18.43 -23.55
CA ALA A 351 -9.94 19.36 -23.75
C ALA A 351 -10.11 20.47 -22.77
N THR A 352 -11.22 20.61 -22.40
CA THR A 352 -11.68 21.35 -21.30
C THR A 352 -11.34 20.76 -20.00
N GLY A 353 -10.35 20.02 -19.96
CA GLY A 353 -9.88 19.90 -18.76
C GLY A 353 -10.28 18.88 -17.84
N ASN A 354 -11.06 18.14 -18.20
CA ASN A 354 -11.32 16.94 -17.49
C ASN A 354 -10.26 15.87 -17.68
N THR A 355 -9.31 16.27 -18.47
CA THR A 355 -8.36 15.34 -19.01
C THR A 355 -7.50 14.66 -18.00
N PHE A 356 -7.09 15.34 -16.98
CA PHE A 356 -6.10 14.75 -16.07
C PHE A 356 -6.68 14.14 -14.82
N ASN A 357 -7.88 14.55 -14.42
CA ASN A 357 -8.42 14.11 -13.14
C ASN A 357 -9.86 13.61 -13.21
N GLY A 358 -10.45 13.57 -14.37
CA GLY A 358 -11.88 13.26 -14.51
C GLY A 358 -12.79 14.18 -13.70
N ASN A 359 -12.25 15.30 -13.20
CA ASN A 359 -12.99 16.23 -12.37
C ASN A 359 -13.17 17.56 -13.09
N PRO A 360 -14.35 17.83 -13.62
CA PRO A 360 -14.68 19.08 -14.31
C PRO A 360 -14.43 20.33 -13.48
N ALA A 361 -14.51 20.19 -12.17
CA ALA A 361 -14.26 21.30 -11.27
C ALA A 361 -12.78 21.70 -11.14
N ALA A 362 -11.87 20.80 -11.50
CA ALA A 362 -10.43 21.09 -11.45
C ALA A 362 -9.94 21.92 -12.63
N VAL A 363 -10.77 22.04 -13.62
CA VAL A 363 -10.40 22.64 -14.89
C VAL A 363 -11.09 23.94 -15.17
N GLY A 364 -11.87 24.38 -14.53
CA GLY A 364 -12.45 25.65 -14.83
C GLY A 364 -11.96 26.83 -14.03
N SER A 365 -11.14 26.59 -13.09
CA SER A 365 -10.57 27.68 -12.32
C SER A 365 -9.37 28.28 -13.05
N ASN A 366 -9.68 29.03 -14.06
CA ASN A 366 -8.76 30.03 -14.52
C ASN A 366 -8.40 30.92 -13.32
N PRO A 367 -7.15 31.25 -13.08
CA PRO A 367 -6.78 32.20 -12.02
C PRO A 367 -7.53 33.52 -12.06
N THR A 368 -8.11 33.86 -13.20
CA THR A 368 -8.99 35.02 -13.39
C THR A 368 -10.38 34.81 -12.81
N ASP A 369 -10.91 33.62 -12.79
CA ASP A 369 -12.25 33.33 -12.27
C ASP A 369 -12.28 33.38 -10.73
N VAL A 370 -11.14 33.19 -10.10
CA VAL A 370 -11.01 33.35 -8.64
C VAL A 370 -11.03 34.81 -8.21
N LYS A 371 -10.76 35.74 -9.13
CA LYS A 371 -10.79 37.19 -8.81
C LYS A 371 -12.17 37.81 -8.86
N GLU A 372 -13.11 37.20 -9.56
CA GLU A 372 -14.47 37.68 -9.67
C GLU A 372 -15.46 37.00 -8.73
N GLY A 373 -15.05 35.93 -8.10
CA GLY A 373 -15.79 35.35 -7.01
C GLY A 373 -15.80 36.34 -5.84
N LYS A 374 -16.92 36.99 -5.61
CA LYS A 374 -17.16 37.83 -4.44
C LYS A 374 -16.64 37.12 -3.20
N GLY A 375 -15.54 37.63 -2.69
CA GLY A 375 -14.98 37.16 -1.45
C GLY A 375 -16.09 37.21 -0.40
N ARG A 376 -16.35 36.09 0.24
CA ARG A 376 -17.13 36.12 1.47
C ARG A 376 -16.32 36.98 2.42
N ASN A 377 -16.86 38.14 2.73
CA ASN A 377 -16.39 38.93 3.84
C ASN A 377 -16.47 38.00 5.09
N VAL A 378 -15.36 37.44 5.46
CA VAL A 378 -15.19 36.93 6.81
C VAL A 378 -15.14 38.21 7.63
N ALA A 379 -16.26 38.51 8.27
CA ALA A 379 -16.32 39.58 9.26
C ALA A 379 -15.20 39.29 10.26
N GLY A 380 -14.26 40.23 10.35
CA GLY A 380 -13.23 40.19 11.35
C GLY A 380 -13.90 40.22 12.70
N THR A 381 -13.69 39.17 13.44
CA THR A 381 -13.91 39.18 14.88
C THR A 381 -12.77 39.98 15.49
N ASP A 382 -13.06 41.19 15.81
CA ASP A 382 -12.27 42.07 16.68
C ASP A 382 -11.97 41.33 17.98
N SER A 383 -10.74 40.87 18.16
CA SER A 383 -10.28 40.34 19.43
C SER A 383 -9.60 41.44 20.24
N THR A 384 -10.42 42.35 20.76
CA THR A 384 -10.05 43.14 21.92
C THR A 384 -10.70 42.49 23.12
N ASN A 385 -9.94 41.71 23.88
CA ASN A 385 -10.26 41.49 25.25
C ASN A 385 -8.96 41.55 26.04
N PRO A 386 -8.78 42.64 26.80
CA PRO A 386 -7.77 42.69 27.82
C PRO A 386 -8.36 42.20 29.17
N ASP A 387 -7.52 41.57 29.91
CA ASP A 387 -7.54 41.41 31.38
C ASP A 387 -8.42 40.34 32.02
N THR A 388 -7.70 39.63 32.83
CA THR A 388 -7.83 39.36 34.26
C THR A 388 -7.98 37.91 34.70
N HIS A 389 -7.00 37.64 35.50
CA HIS A 389 -6.83 36.61 36.55
C HIS A 389 -6.48 35.19 36.14
#